data_51d749b1bbf722a639a034cd0d26316c
#
_entry.id   51d749b1bbf722a639a034cd0d26316c
#
_cell.length_a   1.000
_cell.length_b   1.000
_cell.length_c   1.000
_cell.angle_alpha   90.00
_cell.angle_beta   90.00
_cell.angle_gamma   90.00
#
_symmetry.space_group_name_H-M   'P 1'
#
loop_
_entity.id
_entity.type
_entity.pdbx_description
1 polymer ?
#
loop_
_entity_poly.entity_id
_entity_poly.type
_entity_poly.pdbx_seq_one_letter_code
_entity_poly.pdbx_strand_id
1 'polypeptide(L)'
;MKRVKILSLFLAIFLLVPMSCSDEWLEPDPLSFYAPENVFVNEEGFEAALARCKKQMNAENHGYIHYTATEHAYSDLAVPLRQSDFTRNTPSTSLRHPILSFFENAYEYIKNANTVITRIDDIEWDDQSARNRILSEALWFRSYWYYRLVMTYGDIPWVGEELKGAKLDYYSTSRWTILEKLQDDLEFALQHVPVTPARGGDITQGAVNHLLAKVYLANTEFDKAITATTAVINGPYELMRERFGADSDKPWHNVFWDLHRVDNKNADVNTETIYATIDRFEAPPSTWYNQTGTYSMRTYTPSYWKVLDSEGARATNWNTPAGDTLGIGNGDVRTNDFWHYRIWEDDTYTWETTPDMRRATTLWIEMGDSISDILTARPESPQYGEPLNKKYYGSLADTVDTWYPWPHYKLYVPATHTRLPHGGPGDWYIFRLAETYLLRAEAYFWNDQPGLAADDINMVRDRANAPLITADDVTIDYIFDERARELYAEEPRRSEMVRASYIFAQLNREGYSVDNLHEKNWYHDRIMRVNPFYSEPRYRFWDATATMYPNHYLWPVPQSVITANTMGRINQNIGYDGDNLNEPPLEVIED
;
A
#
# COMPACT_ATOMS: atom_id res chain seq x y z
N MET A 1 34.33 -73.13 -33.69
CA MET A 1 32.93 -72.68 -34.06
C MET A 1 32.07 -72.20 -32.90
N LYS A 2 32.22 -72.67 -31.65
CA LYS A 2 31.41 -72.17 -30.51
C LYS A 2 31.77 -70.77 -30.03
N ARG A 3 33.06 -70.30 -30.10
CA ARG A 3 33.48 -68.95 -29.66
C ARG A 3 33.07 -67.83 -30.60
N VAL A 4 32.93 -68.08 -31.91
CA VAL A 4 32.48 -67.10 -32.92
C VAL A 4 31.00 -66.82 -32.78
N LYS A 5 30.18 -67.84 -32.43
CA LYS A 5 28.73 -67.65 -32.24
C LYS A 5 28.38 -66.84 -30.98
N ILE A 6 29.22 -66.91 -29.93
CA ILE A 6 29.02 -66.13 -28.70
C ILE A 6 29.39 -64.65 -28.96
N LEU A 7 30.46 -64.39 -29.72
CA LEU A 7 30.89 -63.03 -30.05
C LEU A 7 29.87 -62.31 -30.95
N SER A 8 29.25 -63.05 -31.90
CA SER A 8 28.16 -62.52 -32.76
C SER A 8 26.87 -62.22 -31.99
N LEU A 9 26.58 -63.00 -30.93
CA LEU A 9 25.43 -62.75 -30.07
C LEU A 9 25.62 -61.54 -29.18
N PHE A 10 26.82 -61.31 -28.66
CA PHE A 10 27.17 -60.08 -27.89
C PHE A 10 27.17 -58.82 -28.78
N LEU A 11 27.64 -58.92 -30.03
CA LEU A 11 27.61 -57.81 -30.97
C LEU A 11 26.20 -57.44 -31.41
N ALA A 12 25.30 -58.42 -31.55
CA ALA A 12 23.90 -58.19 -31.88
C ALA A 12 23.08 -57.58 -30.72
N ILE A 13 23.45 -57.91 -29.46
CA ILE A 13 22.85 -57.28 -28.25
C ILE A 13 23.33 -55.84 -28.08
N PHE A 14 24.60 -55.53 -28.45
CA PHE A 14 25.15 -54.17 -28.34
C PHE A 14 24.63 -53.22 -29.43
N LEU A 15 24.05 -53.72 -30.54
CA LEU A 15 23.42 -52.92 -31.59
C LEU A 15 21.96 -52.61 -31.35
N LEU A 16 21.34 -53.20 -30.30
CA LEU A 16 19.94 -52.97 -29.91
C LEU A 16 19.74 -51.97 -28.74
N VAL A 17 20.82 -51.42 -28.19
CA VAL A 17 20.77 -50.55 -27.02
C VAL A 17 20.66 -49.05 -27.30
N PRO A 18 20.80 -48.49 -28.53
CA PRO A 18 20.67 -47.02 -28.68
C PRO A 18 19.32 -46.52 -29.20
N MET A 19 18.21 -47.21 -28.97
CA MET A 19 16.90 -46.74 -29.42
C MET A 19 15.89 -46.56 -28.28
N SER A 20 16.33 -46.18 -27.09
CA SER A 20 15.39 -45.97 -25.99
C SER A 20 15.85 -44.85 -25.06
N CYS A 21 15.97 -43.67 -25.60
CA CYS A 21 15.83 -42.44 -24.82
C CYS A 21 15.18 -41.44 -25.79
N SER A 22 13.86 -41.40 -25.83
CA SER A 22 13.19 -40.18 -26.24
C SER A 22 13.34 -39.19 -25.07
N ASP A 23 13.66 -37.98 -25.36
CA ASP A 23 13.71 -36.89 -24.37
C ASP A 23 12.39 -36.78 -23.59
N GLU A 24 11.27 -37.22 -24.16
CA GLU A 24 9.94 -37.34 -23.53
C GLU A 24 9.93 -38.19 -22.26
N TRP A 25 10.81 -39.20 -22.12
CA TRP A 25 10.86 -40.06 -20.91
C TRP A 25 11.62 -39.38 -19.75
N LEU A 26 12.36 -38.29 -20.00
CA LEU A 26 13.08 -37.51 -19.00
C LEU A 26 12.33 -36.24 -18.60
N GLU A 27 11.23 -35.92 -19.28
CA GLU A 27 10.28 -34.90 -18.83
C GLU A 27 9.25 -35.60 -17.93
N PRO A 28 9.36 -35.48 -16.59
CA PRO A 28 8.33 -35.99 -15.71
C PRO A 28 7.06 -35.18 -15.99
N ASP A 29 5.99 -35.84 -16.43
CA ASP A 29 4.67 -35.23 -16.39
C ASP A 29 4.45 -34.68 -14.98
N PRO A 30 4.22 -33.39 -14.81
CA PRO A 30 4.03 -32.83 -13.49
C PRO A 30 2.79 -33.47 -12.86
N LEU A 31 3.01 -34.38 -11.92
CA LEU A 31 1.97 -35.06 -11.15
C LEU A 31 1.19 -34.11 -10.23
N SER A 32 1.59 -32.83 -10.18
CA SER A 32 0.94 -31.79 -9.41
C SER A 32 -0.11 -31.10 -10.27
N PHE A 33 -1.35 -31.12 -9.82
CA PHE A 33 -2.51 -30.43 -10.44
C PHE A 33 -2.28 -28.92 -10.65
N TYR A 34 -1.28 -28.35 -10.01
CA TYR A 34 -0.94 -26.93 -10.02
C TYR A 34 0.32 -26.58 -10.83
N ALA A 35 0.83 -27.47 -11.67
CA ALA A 35 1.87 -27.09 -12.61
C ALA A 35 1.30 -26.14 -13.68
N PRO A 36 2.03 -25.09 -14.09
CA PRO A 36 1.54 -24.12 -15.08
C PRO A 36 0.96 -24.78 -16.34
N GLU A 37 1.57 -25.86 -16.82
CA GLU A 37 1.16 -26.63 -17.99
C GLU A 37 -0.22 -27.29 -17.83
N ASN A 38 -0.65 -27.52 -16.60
CA ASN A 38 -1.97 -28.11 -16.28
C ASN A 38 -3.02 -27.06 -15.93
N VAL A 39 -2.61 -25.85 -15.57
CA VAL A 39 -3.51 -24.75 -15.16
C VAL A 39 -3.91 -23.90 -16.36
N PHE A 40 -2.97 -23.51 -17.23
CA PHE A 40 -3.22 -22.61 -18.36
C PHE A 40 -3.67 -23.35 -19.61
N VAL A 41 -4.72 -24.18 -19.49
CA VAL A 41 -5.25 -25.00 -20.57
C VAL A 41 -6.65 -24.55 -21.03
N ASN A 42 -7.29 -23.66 -20.31
CA ASN A 42 -8.61 -23.10 -20.59
C ASN A 42 -8.84 -21.80 -19.83
N GLU A 43 -9.97 -21.12 -20.08
CA GLU A 43 -10.33 -19.83 -19.43
C GLU A 43 -10.35 -19.94 -17.91
N GLU A 44 -10.88 -21.03 -17.33
CA GLU A 44 -10.98 -21.21 -15.88
C GLU A 44 -9.61 -21.24 -15.21
N GLY A 45 -8.59 -21.79 -15.89
CA GLY A 45 -7.22 -21.79 -15.39
C GLY A 45 -6.63 -20.38 -15.32
N PHE A 46 -6.87 -19.55 -16.32
CA PHE A 46 -6.46 -18.14 -16.32
C PHE A 46 -7.20 -17.33 -15.24
N GLU A 47 -8.50 -17.57 -15.05
CA GLU A 47 -9.28 -16.96 -13.96
C GLU A 47 -8.74 -17.34 -12.58
N ALA A 48 -8.34 -18.59 -12.38
CA ALA A 48 -7.72 -19.04 -11.13
C ALA A 48 -6.37 -18.34 -10.86
N ALA A 49 -5.58 -18.09 -11.91
CA ALA A 49 -4.34 -17.33 -11.81
C ALA A 49 -4.61 -15.84 -11.47
N LEU A 50 -5.61 -15.20 -12.08
CA LEU A 50 -6.04 -13.86 -11.71
C LEU A 50 -6.53 -13.78 -10.26
N ALA A 51 -7.23 -14.80 -9.76
CA ALA A 51 -7.64 -14.84 -8.35
C ALA A 51 -6.42 -14.81 -7.41
N ARG A 52 -5.27 -15.35 -7.80
CA ARG A 52 -4.00 -15.20 -7.08
C ARG A 52 -3.52 -13.75 -7.07
N CYS A 53 -3.56 -13.06 -8.21
CA CYS A 53 -3.19 -11.64 -8.31
C CYS A 53 -4.12 -10.76 -7.44
N LYS A 54 -5.44 -11.00 -7.48
CA LYS A 54 -6.42 -10.31 -6.62
C LYS A 54 -6.11 -10.49 -5.14
N LYS A 55 -5.80 -11.72 -4.71
CA LYS A 55 -5.42 -12.00 -3.32
C LYS A 55 -4.15 -11.28 -2.88
N GLN A 56 -3.18 -11.11 -3.77
CA GLN A 56 -1.92 -10.44 -3.45
C GLN A 56 -2.10 -8.97 -3.12
N MET A 57 -3.17 -8.33 -3.59
CA MET A 57 -3.51 -6.95 -3.22
C MET A 57 -3.76 -6.78 -1.72
N ASN A 58 -4.11 -7.85 -1.00
CA ASN A 58 -4.24 -7.81 0.47
C ASN A 58 -2.93 -7.41 1.17
N ALA A 59 -1.77 -7.58 0.53
CA ALA A 59 -0.47 -7.18 1.09
C ALA A 59 -0.36 -5.66 1.38
N GLU A 60 -1.16 -4.83 0.71
CA GLU A 60 -1.19 -3.39 0.97
C GLU A 60 -1.70 -3.05 2.37
N ASN A 61 -2.70 -3.78 2.87
CA ASN A 61 -3.45 -3.39 4.08
C ASN A 61 -3.65 -4.53 5.08
N HIS A 62 -3.08 -5.71 4.84
CA HIS A 62 -3.23 -6.87 5.71
C HIS A 62 -1.87 -7.38 6.20
N GLY A 63 -1.89 -7.93 7.41
CA GLY A 63 -0.69 -8.45 8.05
C GLY A 63 0.01 -7.43 8.96
N TYR A 64 0.93 -7.93 9.77
CA TYR A 64 1.68 -7.11 10.71
C TYR A 64 2.66 -6.19 9.98
N ILE A 65 2.51 -4.88 10.17
CA ILE A 65 3.28 -3.83 9.48
C ILE A 65 3.21 -4.04 7.94
N HIS A 66 1.99 -3.95 7.42
CA HIS A 66 1.73 -4.00 5.97
C HIS A 66 2.29 -2.76 5.24
N TYR A 67 2.28 -2.78 3.91
CA TYR A 67 2.99 -1.78 3.11
C TYR A 67 2.46 -0.36 3.29
N THR A 68 1.14 -0.16 3.28
CA THR A 68 0.54 1.15 3.55
C THR A 68 0.94 1.69 4.92
N ALA A 69 0.95 0.86 5.97
CA ALA A 69 1.39 1.27 7.30
C ALA A 69 2.88 1.67 7.32
N THR A 70 3.72 0.92 6.62
CA THR A 70 5.15 1.25 6.51
C THR A 70 5.34 2.61 5.84
N GLU A 71 4.61 2.90 4.77
CA GLU A 71 4.69 4.19 4.10
C GLU A 71 4.16 5.34 4.95
N HIS A 72 3.09 5.13 5.72
CA HIS A 72 2.64 6.13 6.69
C HIS A 72 3.68 6.41 7.76
N ALA A 73 4.38 5.38 8.26
CA ALA A 73 5.41 5.54 9.28
C ALA A 73 6.61 6.40 8.82
N TYR A 74 6.90 6.43 7.52
CA TYR A 74 7.97 7.26 6.94
C TYR A 74 7.42 8.46 6.16
N SER A 75 6.38 9.12 6.69
CA SER A 75 5.73 10.25 6.06
C SER A 75 5.71 11.51 6.91
N ASP A 76 5.03 12.52 6.42
CA ASP A 76 4.75 13.76 7.12
C ASP A 76 3.82 13.60 8.33
N LEU A 77 3.13 12.45 8.46
CA LEU A 77 2.10 12.22 9.47
C LEU A 77 2.57 11.40 10.68
N ALA A 78 3.66 10.64 10.55
CA ALA A 78 4.03 9.67 11.57
C ALA A 78 5.53 9.36 11.61
N VAL A 79 5.90 8.49 12.56
CA VAL A 79 7.23 7.90 12.69
C VAL A 79 7.09 6.41 13.04
N PRO A 80 8.01 5.53 12.59
CA PRO A 80 7.95 4.12 12.93
C PRO A 80 8.31 3.85 14.40
N LEU A 81 7.74 2.80 14.96
CA LEU A 81 8.04 2.33 16.34
C LEU A 81 9.54 2.10 16.54
N ARG A 82 10.19 1.53 15.55
CA ARG A 82 11.63 1.28 15.57
C ARG A 82 12.26 1.94 14.37
N GLN A 83 13.36 2.64 14.62
CA GLN A 83 14.20 3.14 13.54
C GLN A 83 14.71 1.99 12.72
N SER A 84 14.54 2.07 11.42
CA SER A 84 15.08 1.08 10.50
C SER A 84 16.51 1.44 10.11
N ASP A 85 17.24 0.45 9.63
CA ASP A 85 18.59 0.62 9.10
C ASP A 85 18.64 1.58 7.90
N PHE A 86 17.52 1.76 7.23
CA PHE A 86 17.36 2.70 6.12
C PHE A 86 17.70 4.14 6.52
N THR A 87 17.32 4.57 7.74
CA THR A 87 17.63 5.91 8.24
C THR A 87 19.10 6.10 8.61
N ARG A 88 19.90 5.04 8.53
CA ARG A 88 21.36 5.08 8.78
C ARG A 88 22.18 5.07 7.49
N ASN A 89 21.56 5.26 6.33
CA ASN A 89 22.19 5.15 5.00
C ASN A 89 22.87 3.79 4.72
N THR A 90 22.51 2.74 5.44
CA THR A 90 23.08 1.41 5.29
C THR A 90 22.04 0.48 4.73
N PRO A 91 22.23 -0.10 3.53
CA PRO A 91 21.33 -1.12 3.01
C PRO A 91 21.28 -2.29 3.99
N SER A 92 20.11 -2.56 4.54
CA SER A 92 19.95 -3.67 5.47
C SER A 92 20.00 -5.01 4.75
N THR A 93 20.71 -5.97 5.30
CA THR A 93 20.68 -7.36 4.86
C THR A 93 19.61 -8.19 5.58
N SER A 94 18.83 -7.57 6.47
CA SER A 94 17.80 -8.25 7.24
C SER A 94 16.52 -8.44 6.43
N LEU A 95 16.23 -9.67 6.05
CA LEU A 95 14.98 -10.07 5.35
C LEU A 95 13.69 -9.80 6.15
N ARG A 96 13.78 -9.40 7.41
CA ARG A 96 12.60 -9.08 8.25
C ARG A 96 12.17 -7.65 8.17
N HIS A 97 12.89 -6.81 7.45
CA HIS A 97 12.56 -5.39 7.35
C HIS A 97 11.49 -5.17 6.28
N PRO A 98 10.37 -4.48 6.56
CA PRO A 98 9.29 -4.28 5.59
C PRO A 98 9.76 -3.67 4.25
N ILE A 99 10.75 -2.77 4.30
CA ILE A 99 11.33 -2.12 3.11
C ILE A 99 11.96 -3.15 2.16
N LEU A 100 12.70 -4.13 2.69
CA LEU A 100 13.34 -5.16 1.88
C LEU A 100 12.32 -6.17 1.35
N SER A 101 11.43 -6.63 2.21
CA SER A 101 10.41 -7.60 1.82
C SER A 101 9.44 -7.04 0.78
N PHE A 102 9.22 -5.72 0.75
CA PHE A 102 8.39 -5.10 -0.27
C PHE A 102 8.96 -5.29 -1.67
N PHE A 103 10.28 -5.06 -1.86
CA PHE A 103 10.93 -5.27 -3.14
C PHE A 103 10.73 -6.71 -3.64
N GLU A 104 11.11 -7.69 -2.83
CA GLU A 104 11.04 -9.11 -3.19
C GLU A 104 9.59 -9.56 -3.46
N ASN A 105 8.66 -9.18 -2.59
CA ASN A 105 7.26 -9.58 -2.73
C ASN A 105 6.58 -8.91 -3.94
N ALA A 106 6.87 -7.65 -4.22
CA ALA A 106 6.30 -6.98 -5.39
C ALA A 106 6.74 -7.65 -6.71
N TYR A 107 8.00 -8.09 -6.81
CA TYR A 107 8.44 -8.89 -7.96
C TYR A 107 7.79 -10.27 -8.00
N GLU A 108 7.53 -10.90 -6.86
CA GLU A 108 6.73 -12.15 -6.83
C GLU A 108 5.30 -11.92 -7.33
N TYR A 109 4.70 -10.77 -7.02
CA TYR A 109 3.37 -10.40 -7.49
C TYR A 109 3.36 -10.10 -9.00
N ILE A 110 4.37 -9.38 -9.48
CA ILE A 110 4.60 -9.12 -10.90
C ILE A 110 4.79 -10.44 -11.67
N LYS A 111 5.57 -11.38 -11.13
CA LYS A 111 5.77 -12.69 -11.74
C LYS A 111 4.44 -13.42 -11.96
N ASN A 112 3.51 -13.39 -11.00
CA ASN A 112 2.23 -14.07 -11.17
C ASN A 112 1.37 -13.40 -12.26
N ALA A 113 1.41 -12.08 -12.39
CA ALA A 113 0.76 -11.37 -13.49
C ALA A 113 1.44 -11.69 -14.84
N ASN A 114 2.78 -11.69 -14.88
CA ASN A 114 3.55 -12.04 -16.08
C ASN A 114 3.28 -13.46 -16.58
N THR A 115 3.05 -14.42 -15.68
CA THR A 115 2.68 -15.79 -16.09
C THR A 115 1.37 -15.79 -16.88
N VAL A 116 0.37 -15.00 -16.46
CA VAL A 116 -0.89 -14.83 -17.23
C VAL A 116 -0.60 -14.15 -18.57
N ILE A 117 0.15 -13.04 -18.55
CA ILE A 117 0.43 -12.23 -19.75
C ILE A 117 1.18 -13.05 -20.81
N THR A 118 2.24 -13.77 -20.39
CA THR A 118 3.09 -14.54 -21.31
C THR A 118 2.34 -15.73 -21.91
N ARG A 119 1.47 -16.38 -21.12
CA ARG A 119 0.77 -17.59 -21.53
C ARG A 119 -0.58 -17.35 -22.19
N ILE A 120 -1.04 -16.10 -22.27
CA ILE A 120 -2.40 -15.78 -22.74
C ILE A 120 -2.72 -16.33 -24.15
N ASP A 121 -1.73 -16.51 -24.97
CA ASP A 121 -1.83 -17.01 -26.34
C ASP A 121 -1.35 -18.47 -26.47
N ASP A 122 -1.09 -19.19 -25.38
CA ASP A 122 -0.74 -20.61 -25.40
C ASP A 122 -1.96 -21.51 -25.68
N ILE A 123 -3.19 -20.95 -25.62
CA ILE A 123 -4.44 -21.65 -25.93
C ILE A 123 -5.23 -20.94 -27.02
N GLU A 124 -6.11 -21.67 -27.69
CA GLU A 124 -7.11 -21.08 -28.58
C GLU A 124 -8.30 -20.59 -27.75
N TRP A 125 -8.70 -19.34 -27.94
CA TRP A 125 -9.81 -18.70 -27.22
C TRP A 125 -11.08 -18.74 -28.06
N ASP A 126 -12.13 -19.31 -27.50
CA ASP A 126 -13.48 -19.26 -28.09
C ASP A 126 -14.07 -17.84 -28.04
N ASP A 127 -13.74 -17.08 -26.97
CA ASP A 127 -14.14 -15.69 -26.77
C ASP A 127 -12.93 -14.75 -26.63
N GLN A 128 -12.66 -13.97 -27.67
CA GLN A 128 -11.60 -12.95 -27.68
C GLN A 128 -11.85 -11.81 -26.71
N SER A 129 -13.09 -11.56 -26.30
CA SER A 129 -13.43 -10.58 -25.27
C SER A 129 -12.96 -11.07 -23.90
N ALA A 130 -13.19 -12.35 -23.58
CA ALA A 130 -12.70 -12.97 -22.35
C ALA A 130 -11.15 -12.95 -22.29
N ARG A 131 -10.49 -13.35 -23.39
CA ARG A 131 -9.02 -13.24 -23.52
C ARG A 131 -8.52 -11.84 -23.20
N ASN A 132 -9.06 -10.83 -23.89
CA ASN A 132 -8.59 -9.45 -23.75
C ASN A 132 -8.89 -8.90 -22.35
N ARG A 133 -10.02 -9.24 -21.74
CA ARG A 133 -10.34 -8.88 -20.35
C ARG A 133 -9.32 -9.48 -19.37
N ILE A 134 -9.03 -10.78 -19.47
CA ILE A 134 -8.06 -11.46 -18.60
C ILE A 134 -6.66 -10.86 -18.74
N LEU A 135 -6.21 -10.63 -19.99
CA LEU A 135 -4.96 -9.94 -20.25
C LEU A 135 -4.93 -8.56 -19.60
N SER A 136 -6.00 -7.79 -19.75
CA SER A 136 -6.12 -6.44 -19.19
C SER A 136 -6.07 -6.40 -17.67
N GLU A 137 -6.73 -7.36 -17.00
CA GLU A 137 -6.65 -7.48 -15.54
C GLU A 137 -5.20 -7.81 -15.11
N ALA A 138 -4.52 -8.72 -15.80
CA ALA A 138 -3.13 -9.07 -15.49
C ALA A 138 -2.18 -7.87 -15.71
N LEU A 139 -2.35 -7.12 -16.80
CA LEU A 139 -1.61 -5.88 -17.08
C LEU A 139 -1.83 -4.83 -15.99
N TRP A 140 -3.08 -4.69 -15.50
CA TRP A 140 -3.38 -3.78 -14.40
C TRP A 140 -2.65 -4.17 -13.10
N PHE A 141 -2.65 -5.47 -12.71
CA PHE A 141 -1.93 -5.93 -11.52
C PHE A 141 -0.42 -5.74 -11.65
N ARG A 142 0.16 -6.03 -12.82
CA ARG A 142 1.56 -5.75 -13.10
C ARG A 142 1.88 -4.26 -12.96
N SER A 143 1.07 -3.42 -13.60
CA SER A 143 1.24 -1.97 -13.58
C SER A 143 1.11 -1.37 -12.18
N TYR A 144 0.17 -1.86 -11.38
CA TYR A 144 0.01 -1.43 -9.99
C TYR A 144 1.30 -1.67 -9.19
N TRP A 145 1.85 -2.88 -9.22
CA TRP A 145 3.05 -3.20 -8.46
C TRP A 145 4.30 -2.51 -8.98
N TYR A 146 4.45 -2.32 -10.30
CA TYR A 146 5.54 -1.52 -10.85
C TYR A 146 5.42 -0.05 -10.48
N TYR A 147 4.22 0.55 -10.53
CA TYR A 147 3.98 1.91 -10.03
C TYR A 147 4.46 2.06 -8.58
N ARG A 148 4.07 1.14 -7.71
CA ARG A 148 4.49 1.11 -6.31
C ARG A 148 6.01 0.99 -6.17
N LEU A 149 6.65 0.13 -6.97
CA LEU A 149 8.10 -0.07 -6.94
C LEU A 149 8.86 1.17 -7.41
N VAL A 150 8.49 1.81 -8.53
CA VAL A 150 9.20 3.00 -9.04
C VAL A 150 9.04 4.21 -8.13
N MET A 151 7.90 4.34 -7.43
CA MET A 151 7.72 5.38 -6.40
C MET A 151 8.53 5.10 -5.13
N THR A 152 8.95 3.87 -4.92
CA THR A 152 9.68 3.47 -3.73
C THR A 152 11.19 3.40 -3.97
N TYR A 153 11.63 2.86 -5.11
CA TYR A 153 13.04 2.54 -5.39
C TYR A 153 13.61 3.26 -6.61
N GLY A 154 12.82 4.04 -7.35
CA GLY A 154 13.30 4.73 -8.56
C GLY A 154 13.55 3.77 -9.71
N ASP A 155 14.79 3.78 -10.25
CA ASP A 155 15.20 2.92 -11.35
C ASP A 155 15.39 1.49 -10.87
N ILE A 156 14.66 0.56 -11.50
CA ILE A 156 14.61 -0.85 -11.09
C ILE A 156 14.62 -1.76 -12.32
N PRO A 157 14.96 -3.05 -12.18
CA PRO A 157 14.87 -3.98 -13.30
C PRO A 157 13.44 -4.10 -13.85
N TRP A 158 13.29 -4.09 -15.16
CA TRP A 158 12.05 -4.49 -15.82
C TRP A 158 12.03 -6.01 -16.07
N VAL A 159 10.94 -6.66 -15.71
CA VAL A 159 10.65 -8.06 -16.00
C VAL A 159 9.26 -8.11 -16.62
N GLY A 160 9.18 -8.25 -17.94
CA GLY A 160 7.93 -8.17 -18.71
C GLY A 160 7.25 -9.51 -18.95
N GLU A 161 7.97 -10.64 -18.75
CA GLU A 161 7.54 -11.99 -19.10
C GLU A 161 7.76 -13.01 -17.97
N GLU A 162 7.20 -14.20 -18.15
CA GLU A 162 7.45 -15.34 -17.27
C GLU A 162 8.89 -15.82 -17.39
N LEU A 163 9.58 -15.94 -16.26
CA LEU A 163 10.95 -16.43 -16.21
C LEU A 163 10.97 -17.96 -16.21
N LYS A 164 11.58 -18.55 -17.23
CA LYS A 164 11.73 -20.02 -17.36
C LYS A 164 12.93 -20.61 -16.58
N GLY A 165 13.71 -19.75 -15.93
CA GLY A 165 14.89 -20.18 -15.18
C GLY A 165 15.52 -19.03 -14.39
N ALA A 166 16.66 -19.31 -13.73
CA ALA A 166 17.41 -18.28 -13.02
C ALA A 166 18.04 -17.29 -14.03
N LYS A 167 17.78 -16.00 -13.82
CA LYS A 167 18.39 -14.89 -14.57
C LYS A 167 19.23 -14.07 -13.60
N LEU A 168 20.50 -13.79 -13.96
CA LEU A 168 21.49 -13.12 -13.11
C LEU A 168 22.10 -11.88 -13.79
N ASP A 169 21.55 -11.45 -14.90
CA ASP A 169 22.03 -10.39 -15.79
C ASP A 169 21.03 -9.23 -15.92
N TYR A 170 20.36 -8.90 -14.82
CA TYR A 170 19.45 -7.76 -14.79
C TYR A 170 20.21 -6.43 -14.79
N TYR A 171 19.63 -5.43 -15.44
CA TYR A 171 20.03 -4.02 -15.38
C TYR A 171 18.86 -3.19 -14.85
N SER A 172 19.16 -2.09 -14.17
CA SER A 172 18.12 -1.12 -13.81
C SER A 172 17.59 -0.46 -15.08
N THR A 173 16.28 -0.37 -15.20
CA THR A 173 15.55 0.36 -16.23
C THR A 173 15.11 1.70 -15.66
N SER A 174 15.23 2.76 -16.44
CA SER A 174 14.78 4.10 -16.05
C SER A 174 13.33 4.07 -15.58
N ARG A 175 13.06 4.74 -14.46
CA ARG A 175 11.69 4.86 -13.93
C ARG A 175 10.74 5.50 -14.95
N TRP A 176 11.26 6.37 -15.79
CA TRP A 176 10.47 7.04 -16.84
C TRP A 176 10.01 6.04 -17.91
N THR A 177 10.94 5.25 -18.40
CA THR A 177 10.66 4.18 -19.38
C THR A 177 9.68 3.16 -18.82
N ILE A 178 9.80 2.80 -17.52
CA ILE A 178 8.81 1.94 -16.87
C ILE A 178 7.45 2.63 -16.84
N LEU A 179 7.35 3.88 -16.41
CA LEU A 179 6.08 4.62 -16.33
C LEU A 179 5.40 4.77 -17.70
N GLU A 180 6.17 5.00 -18.77
CA GLU A 180 5.65 4.99 -20.15
C GLU A 180 5.06 3.63 -20.52
N LYS A 181 5.77 2.54 -20.21
CA LYS A 181 5.25 1.17 -20.44
C LYS A 181 3.98 0.88 -19.65
N LEU A 182 3.91 1.33 -18.38
CA LEU A 182 2.68 1.19 -17.59
C LEU A 182 1.51 1.96 -18.20
N GLN A 183 1.77 3.13 -18.77
CA GLN A 183 0.76 3.90 -19.48
C GLN A 183 0.19 3.11 -20.66
N ASP A 184 1.06 2.57 -21.53
CA ASP A 184 0.66 1.78 -22.69
C ASP A 184 -0.17 0.55 -22.28
N ASP A 185 0.29 -0.19 -21.26
CA ASP A 185 -0.40 -1.37 -20.74
C ASP A 185 -1.80 -1.02 -20.19
N LEU A 186 -1.92 0.09 -19.47
CA LEU A 186 -3.19 0.53 -18.90
C LEU A 186 -4.12 1.16 -19.94
N GLU A 187 -3.60 1.88 -20.94
CA GLU A 187 -4.40 2.40 -22.06
C GLU A 187 -5.00 1.23 -22.90
N PHE A 188 -4.26 0.13 -23.07
CA PHE A 188 -4.80 -1.09 -23.64
C PHE A 188 -5.87 -1.70 -22.73
N ALA A 189 -5.57 -1.84 -21.42
CA ALA A 189 -6.48 -2.46 -20.46
C ALA A 189 -7.83 -1.73 -20.39
N LEU A 190 -7.82 -0.39 -20.45
CA LEU A 190 -9.02 0.44 -20.41
C LEU A 190 -10.05 0.08 -21.49
N GLN A 191 -9.59 -0.39 -22.65
CA GLN A 191 -10.46 -0.72 -23.77
C GLN A 191 -11.20 -2.06 -23.60
N HIS A 192 -10.75 -2.91 -22.67
CA HIS A 192 -11.18 -4.30 -22.60
C HIS A 192 -11.77 -4.73 -21.26
N VAL A 193 -11.62 -3.92 -20.20
CA VAL A 193 -12.27 -4.19 -18.91
C VAL A 193 -13.70 -3.62 -18.88
N PRO A 194 -14.62 -4.20 -18.09
CA PRO A 194 -15.98 -3.74 -17.98
C PRO A 194 -16.10 -2.42 -17.19
N VAL A 195 -17.23 -1.72 -17.37
CA VAL A 195 -17.57 -0.53 -16.57
C VAL A 195 -17.93 -0.93 -15.13
N THR A 196 -18.68 -2.02 -14.98
CA THR A 196 -19.09 -2.59 -13.68
C THR A 196 -18.54 -3.98 -13.52
N PRO A 197 -18.10 -4.39 -12.32
CA PRO A 197 -17.53 -5.71 -12.11
C PRO A 197 -18.61 -6.80 -12.23
N ALA A 198 -18.25 -7.94 -12.81
CA ALA A 198 -19.10 -9.14 -12.78
C ALA A 198 -19.02 -9.84 -11.42
N ARG A 199 -17.87 -9.74 -10.75
CA ARG A 199 -17.58 -10.28 -9.42
C ARG A 199 -16.82 -9.26 -8.59
N GLY A 200 -17.00 -9.31 -7.28
CA GLY A 200 -16.18 -8.49 -6.37
C GLY A 200 -14.68 -8.73 -6.61
N GLY A 201 -13.90 -7.64 -6.67
CA GLY A 201 -12.46 -7.67 -6.94
C GLY A 201 -12.06 -7.76 -8.41
N ASP A 202 -13.00 -7.78 -9.37
CA ASP A 202 -12.69 -7.63 -10.79
C ASP A 202 -12.24 -6.20 -11.10
N ILE A 203 -11.32 -6.07 -12.06
CA ILE A 203 -10.84 -4.76 -12.49
C ILE A 203 -11.85 -4.12 -13.45
N THR A 204 -12.19 -2.86 -13.18
CA THR A 204 -13.14 -2.07 -13.96
C THR A 204 -12.46 -0.91 -14.66
N GLN A 205 -13.15 -0.28 -15.62
CA GLN A 205 -12.69 0.97 -16.24
C GLN A 205 -12.39 2.06 -15.20
N GLY A 206 -13.15 2.11 -14.10
CA GLY A 206 -12.89 3.02 -12.99
C GLY A 206 -11.55 2.74 -12.31
N ALA A 207 -11.23 1.48 -12.03
CA ALA A 207 -9.95 1.09 -11.44
C ALA A 207 -8.76 1.34 -12.39
N VAL A 208 -8.94 1.12 -13.69
CA VAL A 208 -7.90 1.41 -14.70
C VAL A 208 -7.68 2.92 -14.83
N ASN A 209 -8.74 3.72 -15.00
CA ASN A 209 -8.65 5.17 -15.11
C ASN A 209 -8.04 5.81 -13.86
N HIS A 210 -8.36 5.30 -12.67
CA HIS A 210 -7.77 5.79 -11.42
C HIS A 210 -6.25 5.56 -11.38
N LEU A 211 -5.78 4.36 -11.75
CA LEU A 211 -4.34 4.07 -11.80
C LEU A 211 -3.65 4.85 -12.92
N LEU A 212 -4.29 4.96 -14.11
CA LEU A 212 -3.82 5.82 -15.20
C LEU A 212 -3.63 7.26 -14.76
N ALA A 213 -4.57 7.82 -13.99
CA ALA A 213 -4.43 9.19 -13.48
C ALA A 213 -3.16 9.35 -12.62
N LYS A 214 -2.82 8.36 -11.80
CA LYS A 214 -1.57 8.37 -11.02
C LYS A 214 -0.33 8.28 -11.91
N VAL A 215 -0.36 7.45 -12.96
CA VAL A 215 0.74 7.32 -13.92
C VAL A 215 0.89 8.60 -14.76
N TYR A 216 -0.20 9.17 -15.28
CA TYR A 216 -0.19 10.43 -16.00
C TYR A 216 0.37 11.59 -15.16
N LEU A 217 -0.06 11.69 -13.88
CA LEU A 217 0.52 12.66 -12.96
C LEU A 217 2.04 12.46 -12.80
N ALA A 218 2.49 11.20 -12.66
CA ALA A 218 3.91 10.90 -12.53
C ALA A 218 4.72 11.27 -13.80
N ASN A 219 4.09 11.20 -14.97
CA ASN A 219 4.66 11.60 -16.27
C ASN A 219 4.43 13.10 -16.60
N THR A 220 3.84 13.89 -15.66
CA THR A 220 3.46 15.30 -15.88
C THR A 220 2.46 15.52 -17.02
N GLU A 221 1.67 14.52 -17.37
CA GLU A 221 0.61 14.57 -18.38
C GLU A 221 -0.72 14.98 -17.75
N PHE A 222 -0.80 16.21 -17.23
CA PHE A 222 -1.91 16.67 -16.40
C PHE A 222 -3.27 16.66 -17.11
N ASP A 223 -3.33 17.00 -18.39
CA ASP A 223 -4.58 16.97 -19.17
C ASP A 223 -5.13 15.55 -19.31
N LYS A 224 -4.23 14.56 -19.49
CA LYS A 224 -4.64 13.15 -19.51
C LYS A 224 -5.11 12.69 -18.11
N ALA A 225 -4.44 13.12 -17.04
CA ALA A 225 -4.86 12.83 -15.67
C ALA A 225 -6.25 13.42 -15.37
N ILE A 226 -6.53 14.66 -15.79
CA ILE A 226 -7.85 15.29 -15.71
C ILE A 226 -8.88 14.48 -16.50
N THR A 227 -8.55 14.03 -17.70
CA THR A 227 -9.46 13.23 -18.53
C THR A 227 -9.80 11.89 -17.87
N ALA A 228 -8.79 11.16 -17.39
CA ALA A 228 -8.98 9.86 -16.75
C ALA A 228 -9.80 9.97 -15.46
N THR A 229 -9.48 10.94 -14.60
CA THR A 229 -10.24 11.18 -13.35
C THR A 229 -11.67 11.64 -13.63
N THR A 230 -11.88 12.46 -14.65
CA THR A 230 -13.22 12.90 -15.08
C THR A 230 -14.05 11.71 -15.58
N ALA A 231 -13.45 10.75 -16.28
CA ALA A 231 -14.14 9.54 -16.70
C ALA A 231 -14.63 8.70 -15.50
N VAL A 232 -13.83 8.62 -14.42
CA VAL A 232 -14.26 7.95 -13.18
C VAL A 232 -15.38 8.72 -12.50
N ILE A 233 -15.25 10.05 -12.33
CA ILE A 233 -16.23 10.90 -11.63
C ILE A 233 -17.58 10.91 -12.35
N ASN A 234 -17.57 10.85 -13.68
CA ASN A 234 -18.79 10.76 -14.48
C ASN A 234 -19.29 9.31 -14.66
N GLY A 235 -18.61 8.35 -14.09
CA GLY A 235 -18.96 6.92 -14.11
C GLY A 235 -20.06 6.57 -13.09
N PRO A 236 -20.19 5.28 -12.74
CA PRO A 236 -21.24 4.80 -11.84
C PRO A 236 -20.94 5.04 -10.35
N TYR A 237 -20.04 5.94 -10.02
CA TYR A 237 -19.56 6.18 -8.66
C TYR A 237 -20.12 7.49 -8.09
N GLU A 238 -20.46 7.48 -6.79
CA GLU A 238 -20.94 8.67 -6.09
C GLU A 238 -20.33 8.73 -4.67
N LEU A 239 -20.05 9.94 -4.15
CA LEU A 239 -19.62 10.11 -2.76
C LEU A 239 -20.78 9.77 -1.82
N MET A 240 -20.55 8.89 -0.86
CA MET A 240 -21.53 8.52 0.15
C MET A 240 -21.79 9.70 1.09
N ARG A 241 -23.04 10.16 1.13
CA ARG A 241 -23.48 11.29 1.96
C ARG A 241 -24.46 10.86 3.05
N GLU A 242 -25.23 9.82 2.80
CA GLU A 242 -26.23 9.30 3.70
C GLU A 242 -25.71 8.07 4.47
N ARG A 243 -26.29 7.84 5.63
CA ARG A 243 -25.99 6.67 6.46
C ARG A 243 -26.41 5.38 5.77
N PHE A 244 -25.62 4.33 5.90
CA PHE A 244 -25.87 3.02 5.28
C PHE A 244 -25.25 1.86 6.05
N GLY A 245 -25.68 0.63 5.71
CA GLY A 245 -25.17 -0.58 6.34
C GLY A 245 -25.75 -0.84 7.74
N ALA A 246 -25.15 -1.78 8.46
CA ALA A 246 -25.69 -2.33 9.70
C ALA A 246 -25.77 -1.33 10.86
N ASP A 247 -24.91 -0.30 10.87
CA ASP A 247 -24.83 0.70 11.94
C ASP A 247 -25.56 2.00 11.60
N SER A 248 -26.30 2.06 10.49
CA SER A 248 -26.94 3.29 10.01
C SER A 248 -27.99 3.88 10.96
N ASP A 249 -28.54 3.07 11.86
CA ASP A 249 -29.49 3.47 12.90
C ASP A 249 -28.85 4.01 14.18
N LYS A 250 -27.51 3.93 14.31
CA LYS A 250 -26.79 4.36 15.51
C LYS A 250 -26.59 5.88 15.50
N PRO A 251 -27.20 6.64 16.45
CA PRO A 251 -27.22 8.11 16.39
C PRO A 251 -25.85 8.77 16.69
N TRP A 252 -24.90 8.04 17.29
CA TRP A 252 -23.56 8.55 17.62
C TRP A 252 -22.53 8.35 16.51
N HIS A 253 -22.92 7.70 15.42
CA HIS A 253 -22.09 7.51 14.25
C HIS A 253 -22.55 8.42 13.11
N ASN A 254 -21.67 8.64 12.12
CA ASN A 254 -21.97 9.36 10.89
C ASN A 254 -21.57 8.52 9.66
N VAL A 255 -21.69 9.07 8.45
CA VAL A 255 -21.40 8.37 7.19
C VAL A 255 -19.95 7.84 7.13
N PHE A 256 -18.99 8.51 7.78
CA PHE A 256 -17.60 8.06 7.79
C PHE A 256 -17.40 6.78 8.63
N TRP A 257 -18.19 6.60 9.68
CA TRP A 257 -18.24 5.32 10.36
C TRP A 257 -18.71 4.22 9.42
N ASP A 258 -19.81 4.45 8.71
CA ASP A 258 -20.39 3.46 7.81
C ASP A 258 -19.44 3.11 6.65
N LEU A 259 -18.79 4.11 6.04
CA LEU A 259 -17.78 3.91 5.00
C LEU A 259 -16.64 2.95 5.40
N HIS A 260 -16.24 2.98 6.67
CA HIS A 260 -15.08 2.20 7.13
C HIS A 260 -15.43 0.87 7.79
N ARG A 261 -16.72 0.52 7.88
CA ARG A 261 -17.10 -0.84 8.30
C ARG A 261 -16.67 -1.86 7.27
N VAL A 262 -16.10 -2.97 7.75
CA VAL A 262 -15.54 -4.03 6.89
C VAL A 262 -16.56 -4.59 5.91
N ASP A 263 -17.81 -4.78 6.37
CA ASP A 263 -18.89 -5.34 5.57
C ASP A 263 -19.47 -4.33 4.56
N ASN A 264 -19.18 -3.05 4.71
CA ASN A 264 -19.73 -1.98 3.88
C ASN A 264 -18.83 -1.61 2.70
N LYS A 265 -17.53 -1.94 2.74
CA LYS A 265 -16.57 -1.49 1.73
C LYS A 265 -16.84 -2.06 0.33
N ASN A 266 -17.28 -3.32 0.24
CA ASN A 266 -17.71 -3.95 -1.00
C ASN A 266 -19.23 -4.21 -1.05
N ALA A 267 -20.03 -3.49 -0.26
CA ALA A 267 -21.49 -3.59 -0.32
C ALA A 267 -22.02 -2.84 -1.55
N ASP A 268 -23.00 -3.41 -2.24
CA ASP A 268 -23.61 -2.82 -3.47
C ASP A 268 -24.15 -1.40 -3.25
N VAL A 269 -24.56 -1.07 -2.03
CA VAL A 269 -25.03 0.28 -1.66
C VAL A 269 -23.90 1.29 -1.58
N ASN A 270 -22.66 0.85 -1.44
CA ASN A 270 -21.50 1.74 -1.35
C ASN A 270 -20.98 2.11 -2.75
N THR A 271 -21.53 3.16 -3.29
CA THR A 271 -21.18 3.68 -4.62
C THR A 271 -19.83 4.40 -4.67
N GLU A 272 -19.17 4.61 -3.52
CA GLU A 272 -17.87 5.28 -3.48
C GLU A 272 -16.70 4.35 -3.77
N THR A 273 -16.87 3.03 -3.65
CA THR A 273 -15.82 2.04 -3.87
C THR A 273 -15.51 1.87 -5.35
N ILE A 274 -14.26 2.12 -5.75
CA ILE A 274 -13.75 1.84 -7.10
C ILE A 274 -13.10 0.46 -7.13
N TYR A 275 -12.22 0.20 -6.17
CA TYR A 275 -11.58 -1.10 -5.99
C TYR A 275 -11.22 -1.31 -4.51
N ALA A 276 -11.61 -2.45 -3.96
CA ALA A 276 -11.26 -2.86 -2.61
C ALA A 276 -10.83 -4.32 -2.59
N THR A 277 -9.92 -4.65 -1.67
CA THR A 277 -9.53 -6.03 -1.41
C THR A 277 -10.68 -6.80 -0.76
N ILE A 278 -10.67 -8.12 -0.92
CA ILE A 278 -11.62 -9.01 -0.27
C ILE A 278 -10.87 -9.89 0.72
N ASP A 279 -11.21 -9.76 1.99
CA ASP A 279 -10.67 -10.61 3.06
C ASP A 279 -11.75 -10.86 4.11
N ARG A 280 -12.54 -11.91 3.90
CA ARG A 280 -13.69 -12.27 4.74
C ARG A 280 -13.45 -13.60 5.43
N PHE A 281 -13.97 -13.72 6.63
CA PHE A 281 -13.85 -14.93 7.43
C PHE A 281 -14.44 -16.18 6.73
N GLU A 282 -15.54 -16.00 6.02
CA GLU A 282 -16.24 -17.05 5.26
C GLU A 282 -15.48 -17.49 4.01
N ALA A 283 -14.46 -16.73 3.59
CA ALA A 283 -13.60 -17.17 2.50
C ALA A 283 -12.88 -18.47 2.86
N PRO A 284 -12.60 -19.36 1.87
CA PRO A 284 -11.92 -20.62 2.15
C PRO A 284 -10.65 -20.44 2.98
N PRO A 285 -10.33 -21.32 3.95
CA PRO A 285 -9.17 -21.18 4.84
C PRO A 285 -7.83 -21.03 4.12
N SER A 286 -7.74 -21.45 2.86
CA SER A 286 -6.57 -21.22 1.99
C SER A 286 -6.38 -19.74 1.62
N THR A 287 -7.39 -18.90 1.82
CA THR A 287 -7.36 -17.48 1.46
C THR A 287 -6.96 -16.58 2.63
N TRP A 288 -7.07 -17.06 3.86
CA TRP A 288 -6.60 -16.31 5.03
C TRP A 288 -5.61 -17.13 5.85
N TYR A 289 -4.65 -16.46 6.40
CA TYR A 289 -3.61 -17.05 7.24
C TYR A 289 -4.02 -16.87 8.70
N ASN A 290 -3.79 -17.85 9.59
CA ASN A 290 -4.19 -17.81 11.01
C ASN A 290 -3.69 -16.60 11.83
N GLN A 291 -2.92 -15.72 11.23
CA GLN A 291 -2.36 -14.52 11.84
C GLN A 291 -2.56 -13.28 10.97
N THR A 292 -3.34 -13.37 9.90
CA THR A 292 -3.64 -12.25 9.02
C THR A 292 -5.02 -11.71 9.31
N GLY A 293 -5.24 -10.55 9.08
CA GLY A 293 -6.30 -9.63 9.13
C GLY A 293 -5.67 -8.31 8.85
N THR A 294 -6.39 -7.25 8.99
CA THR A 294 -5.89 -5.91 8.72
C THR A 294 -4.79 -5.46 9.68
N TYR A 295 -4.70 -6.04 10.86
CA TYR A 295 -3.82 -5.58 11.95
C TYR A 295 -3.93 -4.07 12.26
N SER A 296 -4.93 -3.40 11.74
CA SER A 296 -5.13 -1.95 11.87
C SER A 296 -5.14 -1.50 13.32
N MET A 297 -5.88 -2.22 14.18
CA MET A 297 -5.99 -1.92 15.59
C MET A 297 -4.71 -2.19 16.39
N ARG A 298 -3.77 -2.95 15.85
CA ARG A 298 -2.46 -3.14 16.46
C ARG A 298 -1.45 -2.11 15.96
N THR A 299 -1.42 -1.89 14.66
CA THR A 299 -0.39 -1.13 13.98
C THR A 299 -0.50 0.37 14.27
N TYR A 300 -1.73 0.90 14.27
CA TYR A 300 -1.96 2.35 14.31
C TYR A 300 -2.40 2.88 15.68
N THR A 301 -2.79 2.04 16.63
CA THR A 301 -3.24 2.52 17.94
C THR A 301 -2.13 2.47 19.00
N PRO A 302 -2.16 3.34 20.00
CA PRO A 302 -1.12 3.40 21.02
C PRO A 302 -1.05 2.15 21.89
N SER A 303 0.12 1.89 22.49
CA SER A 303 0.32 0.80 23.44
C SER A 303 -0.28 1.12 24.83
N TYR A 304 -1.54 1.54 24.90
CA TYR A 304 -2.22 1.99 26.12
C TYR A 304 -2.13 0.97 27.28
N TRP A 305 -1.99 -0.30 26.97
CA TRP A 305 -1.85 -1.39 27.95
C TRP A 305 -0.51 -1.38 28.69
N LYS A 306 0.45 -0.53 28.28
CA LYS A 306 1.72 -0.30 29.00
C LYS A 306 1.58 0.79 30.06
N VAL A 307 0.45 1.50 30.16
CA VAL A 307 0.21 2.57 31.14
C VAL A 307 0.34 2.03 32.55
N LEU A 308 1.05 2.75 33.42
CA LEU A 308 1.29 2.34 34.80
C LEU A 308 0.26 2.99 35.73
N ASP A 309 0.04 2.37 36.88
CA ASP A 309 -0.69 2.94 38.02
C ASP A 309 0.28 3.64 39.00
N SER A 310 -0.26 4.15 40.10
CA SER A 310 0.53 4.87 41.11
C SER A 310 1.57 3.99 41.84
N GLU A 311 1.50 2.68 41.71
CA GLU A 311 2.46 1.73 42.29
C GLU A 311 3.53 1.31 41.27
N GLY A 312 3.45 1.82 40.03
CA GLY A 312 4.39 1.48 38.96
C GLY A 312 4.13 0.12 38.28
N ALA A 313 2.96 -0.46 38.54
CA ALA A 313 2.52 -1.67 37.86
C ALA A 313 1.61 -1.32 36.67
N ARG A 314 1.47 -2.22 35.69
CA ARG A 314 0.54 -2.01 34.56
C ARG A 314 -0.88 -1.86 35.06
N ALA A 315 -1.50 -0.71 34.75
CA ALA A 315 -2.84 -0.36 35.18
C ALA A 315 -3.92 -1.20 34.48
N THR A 316 -3.69 -1.57 33.22
CA THR A 316 -4.62 -2.38 32.43
C THR A 316 -3.86 -3.35 31.52
N ASN A 317 -4.60 -4.12 30.76
CA ASN A 317 -4.07 -4.96 29.69
C ASN A 317 -5.09 -5.03 28.55
N TRP A 318 -4.68 -5.58 27.43
CA TRP A 318 -5.54 -5.75 26.25
C TRP A 318 -6.55 -6.89 26.37
N ASN A 319 -6.40 -7.79 27.34
CA ASN A 319 -7.31 -8.92 27.58
C ASN A 319 -8.48 -8.48 28.49
N THR A 320 -9.17 -7.45 28.08
CA THR A 320 -10.33 -6.86 28.73
C THR A 320 -11.41 -6.58 27.69
N PRO A 321 -12.67 -6.35 28.06
CA PRO A 321 -13.70 -5.93 27.12
C PRO A 321 -13.33 -4.68 26.30
N ALA A 322 -12.57 -3.76 26.89
CA ALA A 322 -12.03 -2.61 26.16
C ALA A 322 -11.06 -3.03 25.03
N GLY A 323 -10.27 -4.08 25.24
CA GLY A 323 -9.37 -4.62 24.22
C GLY A 323 -10.10 -5.15 22.98
N ASP A 324 -11.27 -5.73 23.13
CA ASP A 324 -12.05 -6.22 21.98
C ASP A 324 -12.52 -5.06 21.06
N THR A 325 -12.78 -3.89 21.65
CA THR A 325 -13.21 -2.70 20.93
C THR A 325 -12.02 -1.84 20.48
N LEU A 326 -11.04 -1.61 21.34
CA LEU A 326 -9.93 -0.68 21.10
C LEU A 326 -8.72 -1.35 20.46
N GLY A 327 -8.61 -2.66 20.55
CA GLY A 327 -7.51 -3.44 20.03
C GLY A 327 -6.32 -3.54 20.99
N ILE A 328 -5.38 -4.40 20.64
CA ILE A 328 -4.05 -4.45 21.24
C ILE A 328 -3.12 -3.52 20.48
N GLY A 329 -3.12 -2.26 20.86
CA GLY A 329 -2.23 -1.26 20.25
C GLY A 329 -0.75 -1.59 20.48
N ASN A 330 0.07 -1.39 19.45
CA ASN A 330 1.52 -1.52 19.51
C ASN A 330 2.24 -0.21 19.12
N GLY A 331 1.51 0.71 18.47
CA GLY A 331 2.08 1.99 18.03
C GLY A 331 3.18 1.83 17.00
N ASP A 332 3.03 0.89 16.04
CA ASP A 332 4.03 0.70 14.99
C ASP A 332 4.09 1.90 14.05
N VAL A 333 2.94 2.57 13.85
CA VAL A 333 2.81 3.87 13.17
C VAL A 333 2.38 4.91 14.19
N ARG A 334 3.31 5.73 14.64
CA ARG A 334 3.06 6.77 15.65
C ARG A 334 2.81 8.08 14.97
N THR A 335 1.58 8.53 15.02
CA THR A 335 1.18 9.79 14.42
C THR A 335 1.58 10.98 15.28
N ASN A 336 1.71 12.15 14.66
CA ASN A 336 2.21 13.37 15.28
C ASN A 336 1.08 14.37 15.57
N ASP A 337 1.40 15.45 16.32
CA ASP A 337 0.44 16.49 16.68
C ASP A 337 -0.10 17.27 15.49
N PHE A 338 0.62 17.32 14.36
CA PHE A 338 0.11 17.91 13.14
C PHE A 338 -1.12 17.15 12.66
N TRP A 339 -1.03 15.82 12.59
CA TRP A 339 -2.14 14.94 12.21
C TRP A 339 -3.27 14.93 13.25
N HIS A 340 -2.94 14.89 14.55
CA HIS A 340 -3.94 14.78 15.60
C HIS A 340 -4.82 16.04 15.70
N TYR A 341 -4.20 17.21 15.58
CA TYR A 341 -4.81 18.48 15.95
C TYR A 341 -4.70 19.53 14.85
N ARG A 342 -3.50 19.99 14.49
CA ARG A 342 -3.28 21.18 13.67
C ARG A 342 -3.89 21.13 12.28
N ILE A 343 -3.91 19.95 11.65
CA ILE A 343 -4.48 19.78 10.31
C ILE A 343 -6.01 20.04 10.26
N TRP A 344 -6.69 19.97 11.41
CA TRP A 344 -8.13 20.17 11.58
C TRP A 344 -8.51 21.60 12.00
N GLU A 345 -7.52 22.46 12.20
CA GLU A 345 -7.69 23.84 12.67
C GLU A 345 -7.60 24.82 11.51
N ASP A 346 -8.33 25.91 11.63
CA ASP A 346 -8.24 27.08 10.78
C ASP A 346 -8.45 28.36 11.63
N ASP A 347 -8.57 29.53 11.00
CA ASP A 347 -8.78 30.82 11.69
C ASP A 347 -10.09 30.87 12.50
N THR A 348 -11.03 29.98 12.23
CA THR A 348 -12.37 29.96 12.84
C THR A 348 -12.55 28.82 13.83
N TYR A 349 -11.98 27.67 13.54
CA TYR A 349 -12.23 26.43 14.28
C TYR A 349 -10.94 25.82 14.84
N THR A 350 -11.04 25.30 16.07
CA THR A 350 -10.05 24.37 16.62
C THR A 350 -10.42 22.94 16.26
N TRP A 351 -9.52 22.01 16.51
CA TRP A 351 -9.81 20.58 16.32
C TRP A 351 -11.01 20.06 17.15
N GLU A 352 -11.33 20.74 18.27
CA GLU A 352 -12.46 20.41 19.14
C GLU A 352 -13.80 20.96 18.61
N THR A 353 -13.73 22.06 17.86
CA THR A 353 -14.92 22.82 17.42
C THR A 353 -15.18 22.72 15.91
N THR A 354 -14.27 22.11 15.17
CA THR A 354 -14.44 21.94 13.72
C THR A 354 -15.74 21.17 13.39
N PRO A 355 -16.52 21.63 12.42
CA PRO A 355 -17.70 20.92 11.96
C PRO A 355 -17.37 19.71 11.07
N ASP A 356 -16.10 19.47 10.75
CA ASP A 356 -15.65 18.35 9.92
C ASP A 356 -16.02 17.01 10.57
N MET A 357 -16.93 16.29 9.95
CA MET A 357 -17.45 15.02 10.47
C MET A 357 -16.37 13.93 10.61
N ARG A 358 -15.24 14.05 9.90
CA ARG A 358 -14.11 13.11 10.01
C ARG A 358 -13.35 13.28 11.33
N ARG A 359 -13.45 14.46 11.97
CA ARG A 359 -12.83 14.77 13.26
C ARG A 359 -13.84 14.77 14.42
N ALA A 360 -15.07 14.31 14.18
CA ALA A 360 -16.08 14.22 15.22
C ALA A 360 -15.57 13.42 16.44
N THR A 361 -15.74 13.96 17.63
CA THR A 361 -15.26 13.35 18.88
C THR A 361 -15.85 11.96 19.15
N THR A 362 -17.03 11.66 18.59
CA THR A 362 -17.65 10.33 18.66
C THR A 362 -16.97 9.28 17.77
N LEU A 363 -16.09 9.70 16.88
CA LEU A 363 -15.37 8.83 15.94
C LEU A 363 -13.90 8.63 16.32
N TRP A 364 -13.38 9.43 17.23
CA TRP A 364 -12.00 9.37 17.71
C TRP A 364 -11.94 8.90 19.14
N ILE A 365 -10.88 8.18 19.48
CA ILE A 365 -10.51 7.95 20.88
C ILE A 365 -9.52 9.04 21.28
N GLU A 366 -9.93 9.90 22.18
CA GLU A 366 -9.12 11.01 22.67
C GLU A 366 -8.31 10.58 23.91
N MET A 367 -7.06 10.99 23.94
CA MET A 367 -6.12 10.68 25.01
C MET A 367 -5.74 11.96 25.77
N GLY A 368 -6.71 12.66 26.37
CA GLY A 368 -6.47 13.87 27.16
C GLY A 368 -5.56 13.63 28.39
N ASP A 369 -5.86 14.23 29.54
CA ASP A 369 -5.14 13.92 30.77
C ASP A 369 -5.52 12.56 31.35
N SER A 370 -6.73 12.11 31.05
CA SER A 370 -7.20 10.75 31.30
C SER A 370 -8.12 10.30 30.17
N ILE A 371 -8.19 9.00 29.92
CA ILE A 371 -9.10 8.40 28.95
C ILE A 371 -10.23 7.69 29.68
N SER A 372 -11.46 8.17 29.48
CA SER A 372 -12.64 7.59 30.12
C SER A 372 -13.03 6.22 29.57
N ASP A 373 -12.67 5.94 28.32
CA ASP A 373 -13.03 4.70 27.63
C ASP A 373 -12.19 3.49 28.05
N ILE A 374 -11.08 3.73 28.76
CA ILE A 374 -10.20 2.67 29.25
C ILE A 374 -10.00 2.81 30.74
N LEU A 375 -10.46 1.82 31.48
CA LEU A 375 -10.34 1.80 32.93
C LEU A 375 -9.12 1.00 33.39
N THR A 376 -8.60 1.38 34.55
CA THR A 376 -7.65 0.57 35.30
C THR A 376 -8.30 -0.75 35.67
N ALA A 377 -7.80 -1.83 35.08
CA ALA A 377 -8.40 -3.16 35.21
C ALA A 377 -7.64 -4.11 36.14
N ARG A 378 -6.50 -3.67 36.71
CA ARG A 378 -5.76 -4.45 37.73
C ARG A 378 -6.46 -4.35 39.08
N PRO A 379 -7.02 -5.45 39.63
CA PRO A 379 -7.81 -5.40 40.87
C PRO A 379 -7.03 -4.90 42.10
N GLU A 380 -5.71 -5.13 42.13
CA GLU A 380 -4.84 -4.72 43.23
C GLU A 380 -4.41 -3.26 43.14
N SER A 381 -4.71 -2.57 42.02
CA SER A 381 -4.37 -1.17 41.83
C SER A 381 -5.18 -0.26 42.74
N PRO A 382 -4.57 0.75 43.39
CA PRO A 382 -5.31 1.80 44.10
C PRO A 382 -6.29 2.57 43.20
N GLN A 383 -6.09 2.55 41.88
CA GLN A 383 -6.95 3.20 40.89
C GLN A 383 -7.93 2.24 40.20
N TYR A 384 -8.16 1.03 40.77
CA TYR A 384 -9.07 0.07 40.14
C TYR A 384 -10.44 0.68 39.82
N GLY A 385 -10.86 0.57 38.56
CA GLY A 385 -12.12 1.13 38.07
C GLY A 385 -12.07 2.64 37.71
N GLU A 386 -10.94 3.32 37.92
CA GLU A 386 -10.75 4.70 37.49
C GLU A 386 -10.24 4.75 36.05
N PRO A 387 -10.52 5.85 35.28
CA PRO A 387 -9.95 6.08 33.98
C PRO A 387 -8.41 6.03 33.99
N LEU A 388 -7.81 5.46 32.94
CA LEU A 388 -6.35 5.52 32.77
C LEU A 388 -5.87 6.96 32.76
N ASN A 389 -4.73 7.21 33.38
CA ASN A 389 -4.18 8.55 33.53
C ASN A 389 -2.67 8.55 33.25
N LYS A 390 -2.22 9.49 32.37
CA LYS A 390 -0.81 9.61 31.97
C LYS A 390 0.13 10.14 33.08
N LYS A 391 -0.40 10.68 34.19
CA LYS A 391 0.40 11.31 35.25
C LYS A 391 1.41 10.37 35.93
N TYR A 392 1.21 9.07 35.81
CA TYR A 392 2.10 8.05 36.40
C TYR A 392 3.26 7.67 35.49
N TYR A 393 3.33 8.24 34.28
CA TYR A 393 4.46 8.02 33.37
C TYR A 393 5.67 8.85 33.79
N GLY A 394 6.83 8.22 33.78
CA GLY A 394 8.08 8.84 34.18
C GLY A 394 8.82 9.61 33.07
N SER A 395 8.47 9.42 31.79
CA SER A 395 9.20 10.06 30.70
C SER A 395 8.33 10.41 29.49
N LEU A 396 8.78 11.40 28.72
CA LEU A 396 8.14 11.79 27.45
C LEU A 396 8.19 10.65 26.41
N ALA A 397 9.25 9.86 26.41
CA ALA A 397 9.40 8.72 25.49
C ALA A 397 8.30 7.67 25.69
N ASP A 398 7.87 7.45 26.94
CA ASP A 398 6.79 6.52 27.26
C ASP A 398 5.45 7.03 26.72
N THR A 399 5.19 8.34 26.79
CA THR A 399 3.93 8.92 26.30
C THR A 399 3.81 8.88 24.79
N VAL A 400 4.89 9.03 24.03
CA VAL A 400 4.88 8.94 22.56
C VAL A 400 4.48 7.55 22.06
N ASP A 401 4.78 6.50 22.82
CA ASP A 401 4.43 5.12 22.47
C ASP A 401 3.01 4.72 22.91
N THR A 402 2.53 5.34 23.96
CA THR A 402 1.38 4.82 24.72
C THR A 402 0.22 5.77 24.80
N TRP A 403 0.41 7.04 24.41
CA TRP A 403 -0.57 8.09 24.70
C TRP A 403 -0.73 9.09 23.56
N TYR A 404 -1.49 8.70 22.51
CA TYR A 404 -1.90 9.59 21.42
C TYR A 404 -3.31 9.23 20.92
N PRO A 405 -4.11 10.20 20.44
CA PRO A 405 -5.45 9.95 19.92
C PRO A 405 -5.39 9.21 18.58
N TRP A 406 -6.50 8.52 18.23
CA TRP A 406 -6.60 7.85 16.93
C TRP A 406 -8.02 7.84 16.38
N PRO A 407 -8.18 7.83 15.03
CA PRO A 407 -9.47 7.76 14.36
C PRO A 407 -10.04 6.34 14.45
N HIS A 408 -10.78 6.07 15.50
CA HIS A 408 -11.32 4.73 15.77
C HIS A 408 -12.17 4.22 14.59
N TYR A 409 -12.98 5.09 14.00
CA TYR A 409 -13.85 4.75 12.86
C TYR A 409 -13.11 4.13 11.67
N LYS A 410 -11.87 4.58 11.38
CA LYS A 410 -11.04 4.06 10.29
C LYS A 410 -10.37 2.73 10.62
N LEU A 411 -9.99 2.54 11.87
CA LEU A 411 -9.07 1.49 12.29
C LEU A 411 -9.78 0.30 12.92
N TYR A 412 -11.04 0.48 13.36
CA TYR A 412 -11.81 -0.57 14.02
C TYR A 412 -12.22 -1.68 13.06
N VAL A 413 -11.58 -2.83 13.21
CA VAL A 413 -11.90 -4.09 12.55
C VAL A 413 -12.04 -5.17 13.61
N PRO A 414 -13.26 -5.67 13.89
CA PRO A 414 -13.48 -6.66 14.93
C PRO A 414 -12.65 -7.92 14.71
N ALA A 415 -11.98 -8.39 15.74
CA ALA A 415 -11.16 -9.61 15.68
C ALA A 415 -11.92 -10.82 16.28
N THR A 416 -13.18 -11.01 15.89
CA THR A 416 -14.11 -11.98 16.46
C THR A 416 -13.65 -13.45 16.35
N HIS A 417 -12.71 -13.73 15.45
CA HIS A 417 -12.23 -15.07 15.14
C HIS A 417 -10.77 -15.31 15.55
N THR A 418 -10.13 -14.32 16.15
CA THR A 418 -8.74 -14.42 16.61
C THR A 418 -8.68 -14.28 18.14
N ARG A 419 -7.68 -14.92 18.74
CA ARG A 419 -7.47 -14.82 20.20
C ARG A 419 -7.06 -13.41 20.64
N LEU A 420 -6.48 -12.63 19.75
CA LEU A 420 -5.91 -11.32 20.03
C LEU A 420 -6.61 -10.25 19.19
N PRO A 421 -7.03 -9.13 19.77
CA PRO A 421 -7.72 -8.05 19.07
C PRO A 421 -6.72 -7.18 18.28
N HIS A 422 -6.17 -7.73 17.19
CA HIS A 422 -5.22 -7.04 16.33
C HIS A 422 -5.88 -6.17 15.25
N GLY A 423 -7.11 -6.46 14.89
CA GLY A 423 -7.80 -6.13 13.67
C GLY A 423 -7.95 -7.40 12.83
N GLY A 424 -9.19 -7.90 12.72
CA GLY A 424 -9.55 -9.15 12.07
C GLY A 424 -9.53 -9.09 10.54
N PRO A 425 -10.00 -10.16 9.88
CA PRO A 425 -10.30 -10.15 8.45
C PRO A 425 -11.29 -9.04 8.11
N GLY A 426 -11.11 -8.40 6.98
CA GLY A 426 -11.99 -7.34 6.52
C GLY A 426 -11.56 -6.75 5.19
N ASP A 427 -12.54 -6.42 4.37
CA ASP A 427 -12.32 -5.74 3.10
C ASP A 427 -11.64 -4.39 3.33
N TRP A 428 -10.76 -3.96 2.38
CA TRP A 428 -10.05 -2.68 2.50
C TRP A 428 -9.98 -1.95 1.18
N TYR A 429 -10.17 -0.62 1.22
CA TYR A 429 -10.07 0.22 0.03
C TYR A 429 -8.63 0.22 -0.52
N ILE A 430 -8.52 0.04 -1.84
CA ILE A 430 -7.33 0.37 -2.62
C ILE A 430 -7.59 1.69 -3.34
N PHE A 431 -8.78 1.85 -3.96
CA PHE A 431 -9.21 3.08 -4.60
C PHE A 431 -10.68 3.39 -4.28
N ARG A 432 -10.97 4.63 -3.94
CA ARG A 432 -12.34 5.14 -3.80
C ARG A 432 -12.47 6.55 -4.38
N LEU A 433 -13.70 6.94 -4.69
CA LEU A 433 -14.00 8.14 -5.46
C LEU A 433 -13.46 9.44 -4.84
N ALA A 434 -13.41 9.56 -3.51
CA ALA A 434 -12.84 10.73 -2.86
C ALA A 434 -11.36 10.94 -3.25
N GLU A 435 -10.57 9.86 -3.38
CA GLU A 435 -9.20 9.97 -3.89
C GLU A 435 -9.17 10.47 -5.34
N THR A 436 -10.11 10.03 -6.18
CA THR A 436 -10.19 10.48 -7.58
C THR A 436 -10.42 11.99 -7.69
N TYR A 437 -11.31 12.56 -6.85
CA TYR A 437 -11.47 14.01 -6.77
C TYR A 437 -10.17 14.72 -6.38
N LEU A 438 -9.46 14.19 -5.38
CA LEU A 438 -8.20 14.79 -4.92
C LEU A 438 -7.04 14.62 -5.92
N LEU A 439 -7.03 13.55 -6.72
CA LEU A 439 -6.10 13.40 -7.86
C LEU A 439 -6.42 14.40 -8.97
N ARG A 440 -7.71 14.65 -9.27
CA ARG A 440 -8.09 15.66 -10.27
C ARG A 440 -7.78 17.08 -9.80
N ALA A 441 -8.02 17.37 -8.52
CA ALA A 441 -7.61 18.62 -7.90
C ALA A 441 -6.09 18.86 -8.02
N GLU A 442 -5.30 17.82 -7.77
CA GLU A 442 -3.85 17.88 -7.94
C GLU A 442 -3.46 18.14 -9.42
N ALA A 443 -4.09 17.45 -10.37
CA ALA A 443 -3.85 17.66 -11.79
C ALA A 443 -4.22 19.10 -12.23
N TYR A 444 -5.35 19.65 -11.75
CA TYR A 444 -5.73 21.04 -11.98
C TYR A 444 -4.74 22.03 -11.37
N PHE A 445 -4.23 21.75 -10.15
CA PHE A 445 -3.22 22.59 -9.52
C PHE A 445 -1.94 22.66 -10.36
N TRP A 446 -1.43 21.52 -10.81
CA TRP A 446 -0.23 21.46 -11.63
C TRP A 446 -0.43 22.11 -13.01
N ASN A 447 -1.65 22.13 -13.52
CA ASN A 447 -2.06 22.75 -14.78
C ASN A 447 -2.49 24.22 -14.62
N ASP A 448 -2.09 24.86 -13.50
CA ASP A 448 -2.35 26.28 -13.18
C ASP A 448 -3.86 26.64 -13.20
N GLN A 449 -4.73 25.73 -12.75
CA GLN A 449 -6.19 25.89 -12.65
C GLN A 449 -6.70 25.77 -11.20
N PRO A 450 -6.25 26.63 -10.25
CA PRO A 450 -6.54 26.46 -8.83
C PRO A 450 -8.04 26.59 -8.48
N GLY A 451 -8.83 27.29 -9.29
CA GLY A 451 -10.29 27.36 -9.09
C GLY A 451 -10.97 26.00 -9.24
N LEU A 452 -10.63 25.26 -10.31
CA LEU A 452 -11.16 23.92 -10.53
C LEU A 452 -10.62 22.92 -9.48
N ALA A 453 -9.36 23.10 -9.05
CA ALA A 453 -8.81 22.33 -7.95
C ALA A 453 -9.58 22.56 -6.63
N ALA A 454 -9.93 23.81 -6.31
CA ALA A 454 -10.75 24.14 -5.16
C ALA A 454 -12.15 23.51 -5.24
N ASP A 455 -12.78 23.52 -6.42
CA ASP A 455 -14.10 22.89 -6.64
C ASP A 455 -14.05 21.38 -6.30
N ASP A 456 -13.04 20.66 -6.77
CA ASP A 456 -12.88 19.23 -6.48
C ASP A 456 -12.57 18.94 -5.01
N ILE A 457 -11.70 19.73 -4.39
CA ILE A 457 -11.44 19.64 -2.94
C ILE A 457 -12.73 19.88 -2.17
N ASN A 458 -13.53 20.87 -2.58
CA ASN A 458 -14.78 21.22 -1.94
C ASN A 458 -15.85 20.14 -2.10
N MET A 459 -15.83 19.30 -3.13
CA MET A 459 -16.71 18.12 -3.22
C MET A 459 -16.47 17.16 -2.03
N VAL A 460 -15.22 16.94 -1.67
CA VAL A 460 -14.82 16.08 -0.54
C VAL A 460 -15.13 16.77 0.80
N ARG A 461 -14.83 18.07 0.91
CA ARG A 461 -15.05 18.86 2.12
C ARG A 461 -16.53 19.08 2.43
N ASP A 462 -17.35 19.36 1.42
CA ASP A 462 -18.81 19.52 1.56
C ASP A 462 -19.46 18.23 2.08
N ARG A 463 -19.08 17.05 1.51
CA ARG A 463 -19.51 15.76 2.03
C ARG A 463 -19.16 15.57 3.52
N ALA A 464 -18.01 16.09 3.94
CA ALA A 464 -17.55 16.02 5.32
C ALA A 464 -18.14 17.13 6.21
N ASN A 465 -18.98 18.01 5.70
CA ASN A 465 -19.44 19.22 6.40
C ASN A 465 -18.27 20.11 6.89
N ALA A 466 -17.12 20.05 6.20
CA ALA A 466 -15.95 20.87 6.50
C ALA A 466 -16.07 22.26 5.84
N PRO A 467 -15.44 23.31 6.41
CA PRO A 467 -15.39 24.62 5.78
C PRO A 467 -14.85 24.56 4.35
N LEU A 468 -15.52 25.23 3.41
CA LEU A 468 -15.09 25.26 2.01
C LEU A 468 -13.93 26.23 1.81
N ILE A 469 -13.13 25.98 0.77
CA ILE A 469 -11.95 26.76 0.41
C ILE A 469 -12.15 27.50 -0.91
N THR A 470 -11.27 28.46 -1.16
CA THR A 470 -11.20 29.22 -2.41
C THR A 470 -9.98 28.84 -3.23
N ALA A 471 -9.87 29.36 -4.44
CA ALA A 471 -8.69 29.17 -5.29
C ALA A 471 -7.38 29.66 -4.64
N ASP A 472 -7.45 30.71 -3.79
CA ASP A 472 -6.28 31.28 -3.12
C ASP A 472 -5.71 30.38 -2.03
N ASP A 473 -6.50 29.43 -1.51
CA ASP A 473 -6.09 28.46 -0.50
C ASP A 473 -5.38 27.24 -1.10
N VAL A 474 -5.50 27.06 -2.43
CA VAL A 474 -5.02 25.85 -3.09
C VAL A 474 -3.49 25.88 -3.25
N THR A 475 -2.84 25.01 -2.53
CA THR A 475 -1.41 24.70 -2.66
C THR A 475 -1.23 23.19 -2.70
N ILE A 476 -0.07 22.72 -3.13
CA ILE A 476 0.22 21.27 -3.05
C ILE A 476 0.20 20.78 -1.60
N ASP A 477 0.64 21.59 -0.66
CA ASP A 477 0.57 21.28 0.77
C ASP A 477 -0.88 21.12 1.22
N TYR A 478 -1.77 22.02 0.82
CA TYR A 478 -3.20 21.91 1.18
C TYR A 478 -3.87 20.67 0.59
N ILE A 479 -3.57 20.34 -0.68
CA ILE A 479 -4.07 19.10 -1.32
C ILE A 479 -3.62 17.88 -0.52
N PHE A 480 -2.34 17.82 -0.10
CA PHE A 480 -1.85 16.72 0.72
C PHE A 480 -2.41 16.74 2.15
N ASP A 481 -2.74 17.89 2.70
CA ASP A 481 -3.48 17.98 3.97
C ASP A 481 -4.89 17.40 3.83
N GLU A 482 -5.59 17.73 2.74
CA GLU A 482 -6.92 17.16 2.50
C GLU A 482 -6.86 15.66 2.24
N ARG A 483 -5.85 15.18 1.48
CA ARG A 483 -5.58 13.74 1.33
C ARG A 483 -5.33 13.07 2.68
N ALA A 484 -4.60 13.71 3.59
CA ALA A 484 -4.37 13.17 4.94
C ALA A 484 -5.68 13.06 5.73
N ARG A 485 -6.54 14.11 5.74
CA ARG A 485 -7.84 14.07 6.42
C ARG A 485 -8.73 12.95 5.89
N GLU A 486 -8.75 12.78 4.57
CA GLU A 486 -9.65 11.86 3.88
C GLU A 486 -9.11 10.43 3.82
N LEU A 487 -7.83 10.23 3.49
CA LEU A 487 -7.25 8.96 3.04
C LEU A 487 -6.25 8.34 4.04
N TYR A 488 -6.22 8.82 5.28
CA TYR A 488 -5.37 8.23 6.32
C TYR A 488 -5.63 6.72 6.44
N ALA A 489 -4.55 5.93 6.52
CA ALA A 489 -4.56 4.47 6.55
C ALA A 489 -5.14 3.78 5.28
N GLU A 490 -5.36 4.52 4.20
CA GLU A 490 -5.86 4.01 2.93
C GLU A 490 -4.84 4.19 1.80
N GLU A 491 -4.30 5.41 1.62
CA GLU A 491 -3.33 5.68 0.56
C GLU A 491 -1.89 5.30 0.94
N PRO A 492 -1.05 4.92 -0.03
CA PRO A 492 0.39 4.78 0.16
C PRO A 492 1.05 6.18 0.26
N ARG A 493 0.93 6.81 1.41
CA ARG A 493 1.23 8.23 1.64
C ARG A 493 2.59 8.68 1.14
N ARG A 494 3.64 7.92 1.46
CA ARG A 494 5.01 8.24 1.06
C ARG A 494 5.16 8.21 -0.47
N SER A 495 4.65 7.17 -1.13
CA SER A 495 4.69 7.04 -2.59
C SER A 495 4.06 8.25 -3.29
N GLU A 496 2.91 8.73 -2.79
CA GLU A 496 2.23 9.90 -3.34
C GLU A 496 3.05 11.19 -3.13
N MET A 497 3.69 11.35 -1.96
CA MET A 497 4.58 12.48 -1.68
C MET A 497 5.84 12.44 -2.57
N VAL A 498 6.38 11.25 -2.84
CA VAL A 498 7.52 11.06 -3.76
C VAL A 498 7.13 11.41 -5.19
N ARG A 499 5.93 11.02 -5.64
CA ARG A 499 5.39 11.43 -6.94
C ARG A 499 5.35 12.96 -7.05
N ALA A 500 4.79 13.66 -6.07
CA ALA A 500 4.76 15.12 -6.05
C ALA A 500 6.17 15.73 -6.10
N SER A 501 7.14 15.15 -5.38
CA SER A 501 8.54 15.60 -5.43
C SER A 501 9.15 15.48 -6.83
N TYR A 502 8.85 14.40 -7.54
CA TYR A 502 9.29 14.25 -8.92
C TYR A 502 8.60 15.23 -9.88
N ILE A 503 7.31 15.56 -9.67
CA ILE A 503 6.61 16.57 -10.46
C ILE A 503 7.26 17.94 -10.26
N PHE A 504 7.52 18.35 -9.02
CA PHE A 504 8.26 19.59 -8.74
C PHE A 504 9.60 19.64 -9.46
N ALA A 505 10.33 18.53 -9.44
CA ALA A 505 11.65 18.43 -10.05
C ALA A 505 11.60 18.48 -11.58
N GLN A 506 10.65 17.78 -12.22
CA GLN A 506 10.44 17.83 -13.67
C GLN A 506 10.06 19.24 -14.15
N LEU A 507 9.22 19.93 -13.38
CA LEU A 507 8.81 21.31 -13.68
C LEU A 507 9.84 22.36 -13.27
N ASN A 508 10.95 21.97 -12.63
CA ASN A 508 11.97 22.87 -12.06
C ASN A 508 11.36 23.96 -11.17
N ARG A 509 10.30 23.64 -10.41
CA ARG A 509 9.63 24.58 -9.51
C ARG A 509 10.35 24.62 -8.16
N GLU A 510 10.36 25.78 -7.49
CA GLU A 510 10.89 26.03 -6.14
C GLU A 510 12.36 25.59 -5.91
N GLY A 511 13.13 25.50 -7.01
CA GLY A 511 14.54 25.10 -6.96
C GLY A 511 14.75 23.58 -6.77
N TYR A 512 13.74 22.78 -7.00
CA TYR A 512 13.88 21.34 -7.15
C TYR A 512 14.18 21.00 -8.61
N SER A 513 15.04 20.01 -8.82
CA SER A 513 15.35 19.47 -10.16
C SER A 513 15.61 17.97 -10.07
N VAL A 514 15.49 17.27 -11.16
CA VAL A 514 15.74 15.82 -11.20
C VAL A 514 17.17 15.50 -10.75
N ASP A 515 18.13 16.35 -11.12
CA ASP A 515 19.54 16.14 -10.80
C ASP A 515 19.86 16.31 -9.30
N ASN A 516 19.05 17.10 -8.55
CA ASN A 516 19.32 17.40 -7.15
C ASN A 516 18.34 16.76 -6.15
N LEU A 517 17.44 15.89 -6.60
CA LEU A 517 16.43 15.28 -5.72
C LEU A 517 17.01 14.57 -4.51
N HIS A 518 18.19 14.00 -4.61
CA HIS A 518 18.89 13.35 -3.49
C HIS A 518 19.46 14.33 -2.45
N GLU A 519 19.57 15.61 -2.80
CA GLU A 519 20.05 16.69 -1.92
C GLU A 519 18.92 17.60 -1.44
N LYS A 520 17.89 17.78 -2.28
CA LYS A 520 16.76 18.67 -2.00
C LYS A 520 15.50 18.16 -2.71
N ASN A 521 14.41 17.93 -1.97
CA ASN A 521 13.13 17.53 -2.53
C ASN A 521 11.98 17.95 -1.61
N TRP A 522 10.77 18.07 -2.20
CA TRP A 522 9.58 18.51 -1.48
C TRP A 522 9.15 17.52 -0.38
N TYR A 523 9.32 16.20 -0.59
CA TYR A 523 9.01 15.17 0.41
C TYR A 523 9.76 15.42 1.72
N HIS A 524 11.08 15.62 1.64
CA HIS A 524 11.91 15.90 2.81
C HIS A 524 11.54 17.25 3.46
N ASP A 525 11.42 18.31 2.65
CA ASP A 525 11.14 19.66 3.15
C ASP A 525 9.78 19.73 3.84
N ARG A 526 8.75 19.04 3.31
CA ARG A 526 7.45 18.93 3.95
C ARG A 526 7.55 18.19 5.28
N ILE A 527 8.20 17.03 5.33
CA ILE A 527 8.39 16.27 6.57
C ILE A 527 9.07 17.13 7.63
N MET A 528 10.17 17.79 7.28
CA MET A 528 10.90 18.63 8.24
C MET A 528 10.07 19.83 8.73
N ARG A 529 9.11 20.30 7.95
CA ARG A 529 8.22 21.42 8.32
C ARG A 529 7.09 20.99 9.25
N VAL A 530 6.48 19.84 9.05
CA VAL A 530 5.24 19.47 9.75
C VAL A 530 5.40 18.31 10.73
N ASN A 531 6.45 17.50 10.65
CA ASN A 531 6.65 16.34 11.51
C ASN A 531 7.75 16.58 12.55
N PRO A 532 7.37 16.95 13.80
CA PRO A 532 8.35 17.29 14.86
C PRO A 532 9.21 16.10 15.27
N PHE A 533 8.77 14.86 15.01
CA PHE A 533 9.57 13.68 15.32
C PHE A 533 10.90 13.63 14.57
N TYR A 534 10.97 14.21 13.37
CA TYR A 534 12.18 14.30 12.57
C TYR A 534 12.90 15.66 12.72
N SER A 535 12.16 16.75 12.93
CA SER A 535 12.72 18.09 12.99
C SER A 535 13.21 18.52 14.39
N GLU A 536 12.74 17.88 15.46
CA GLU A 536 13.05 18.26 16.84
C GLU A 536 13.85 17.17 17.58
N PRO A 537 15.11 17.45 17.98
CA PRO A 537 15.99 16.47 18.65
C PRO A 537 15.48 15.97 20.02
N ARG A 538 14.50 16.65 20.61
CA ARG A 538 13.90 16.27 21.90
C ARG A 538 13.14 14.95 21.84
N TYR A 539 12.65 14.56 20.66
CA TYR A 539 11.94 13.30 20.49
C TYR A 539 12.96 12.18 20.27
N ARG A 540 13.10 11.35 21.28
CA ARG A 540 13.92 10.14 21.22
C ARG A 540 13.02 8.91 21.29
N PHE A 541 13.29 7.96 20.43
CA PHE A 541 12.62 6.68 20.39
C PHE A 541 13.62 5.62 20.85
N TRP A 542 13.35 4.97 21.97
CA TRP A 542 14.26 4.02 22.60
C TRP A 542 15.62 4.67 22.92
N ASP A 543 16.61 4.46 22.09
CA ASP A 543 17.98 4.94 22.25
C ASP A 543 18.44 5.90 21.13
N ALA A 544 17.56 6.20 20.17
CA ALA A 544 17.89 6.99 19.00
C ALA A 544 16.87 8.09 18.72
N THR A 545 17.32 9.20 18.11
CA THR A 545 16.44 10.18 17.45
C THR A 545 16.05 9.68 16.07
N ALA A 546 14.82 9.98 15.64
CA ALA A 546 14.43 9.79 14.27
C ALA A 546 15.21 10.74 13.36
N THR A 547 15.74 10.24 12.26
CA THR A 547 16.47 11.03 11.27
C THR A 547 15.85 10.86 9.90
N MET A 548 15.76 11.96 9.18
CA MET A 548 15.32 11.99 7.79
C MET A 548 16.32 12.82 7.00
N TYR A 549 16.86 12.26 5.93
CA TYR A 549 17.74 12.95 4.99
C TYR A 549 17.07 13.07 3.63
N PRO A 550 17.45 14.04 2.81
CA PRO A 550 16.82 14.21 1.49
C PRO A 550 16.86 12.96 0.62
N ASN A 551 17.96 12.18 0.61
CA ASN A 551 18.09 10.96 -0.16
C ASN A 551 17.10 9.84 0.27
N HIS A 552 16.48 9.96 1.47
CA HIS A 552 15.48 8.99 1.94
C HIS A 552 14.13 9.09 1.22
N TYR A 553 13.97 10.00 0.26
CA TYR A 553 12.80 10.02 -0.63
C TYR A 553 12.69 8.71 -1.44
N LEU A 554 13.79 8.07 -1.77
CA LEU A 554 13.82 6.69 -2.26
C LEU A 554 14.40 5.75 -1.20
N TRP A 555 13.89 4.55 -1.18
CA TRP A 555 14.42 3.50 -0.33
C TRP A 555 15.63 2.81 -0.98
N PRO A 556 16.57 2.28 -0.20
CA PRO A 556 17.71 1.57 -0.76
C PRO A 556 17.24 0.29 -1.46
N VAL A 557 17.78 0.03 -2.65
CA VAL A 557 17.60 -1.26 -3.31
C VAL A 557 18.26 -2.34 -2.43
N PRO A 558 17.59 -3.47 -2.16
CA PRO A 558 18.14 -4.48 -1.25
C PRO A 558 19.50 -5.00 -1.69
N GLN A 559 20.49 -4.96 -0.80
CA GLN A 559 21.84 -5.40 -1.11
C GLN A 559 21.90 -6.88 -1.51
N SER A 560 21.03 -7.70 -0.96
CA SER A 560 20.88 -9.12 -1.33
C SER A 560 20.56 -9.29 -2.82
N VAL A 561 19.69 -8.46 -3.34
CA VAL A 561 19.27 -8.47 -4.76
C VAL A 561 20.43 -8.02 -5.66
N ILE A 562 21.09 -6.91 -5.31
CA ILE A 562 22.27 -6.41 -6.05
C ILE A 562 23.37 -7.47 -6.10
N THR A 563 23.66 -8.09 -4.95
CA THR A 563 24.74 -9.09 -4.84
C THR A 563 24.42 -10.41 -5.56
N ALA A 564 23.15 -10.82 -5.59
CA ALA A 564 22.72 -12.01 -6.30
C ALA A 564 22.81 -11.86 -7.82
N ASN A 565 22.73 -10.64 -8.33
CA ASN A 565 22.78 -10.32 -9.77
C ASN A 565 24.23 -10.23 -10.24
N THR A 566 24.88 -11.38 -10.50
CA THR A 566 26.33 -11.47 -10.74
C THR A 566 26.77 -11.18 -12.17
N MET A 567 25.85 -11.07 -13.13
CA MET A 567 26.12 -10.95 -14.57
C MET A 567 25.59 -9.63 -15.17
N GLY A 568 24.90 -8.82 -14.41
CA GLY A 568 24.35 -7.53 -14.79
C GLY A 568 24.56 -6.47 -13.70
N ARG A 569 23.95 -5.30 -13.88
CA ARG A 569 24.07 -4.19 -12.93
C ARG A 569 22.69 -3.70 -12.50
N ILE A 570 22.36 -3.93 -11.21
CA ILE A 570 21.24 -3.29 -10.54
C ILE A 570 21.82 -2.12 -9.75
N ASN A 571 21.35 -0.91 -10.02
CA ASN A 571 21.82 0.32 -9.40
C ASN A 571 21.33 0.43 -7.94
N GLN A 572 22.11 1.12 -7.11
CA GLN A 572 21.70 1.58 -5.80
C GLN A 572 21.26 3.05 -5.89
N ASN A 573 20.30 3.47 -5.08
CA ASN A 573 19.90 4.88 -5.02
C ASN A 573 21.02 5.76 -4.46
N ILE A 574 21.12 6.99 -4.98
CA ILE A 574 22.16 7.95 -4.59
C ILE A 574 22.05 8.25 -3.09
N GLY A 575 23.19 8.27 -2.40
CA GLY A 575 23.30 8.48 -0.96
C GLY A 575 23.30 7.21 -0.13
N TYR A 576 23.20 6.03 -0.76
CA TYR A 576 23.36 4.73 -0.09
C TYR A 576 24.66 4.04 -0.51
N ASP A 577 25.17 3.15 0.35
CA ASP A 577 26.39 2.39 0.08
C ASP A 577 26.31 1.62 -1.23
N GLY A 578 27.27 1.83 -2.12
CA GLY A 578 27.34 1.17 -3.42
C GLY A 578 26.83 2.01 -4.60
N ASP A 579 26.32 3.22 -4.39
CA ASP A 579 25.84 4.11 -5.45
C ASP A 579 26.97 4.54 -6.43
N ASN A 580 28.22 4.56 -5.97
CA ASN A 580 29.40 4.82 -6.80
C ASN A 580 29.68 3.75 -7.87
N LEU A 581 28.95 2.65 -7.84
CA LEU A 581 29.05 1.56 -8.82
C LEU A 581 27.90 1.60 -9.85
N ASN A 582 27.04 2.59 -9.80
CA ASN A 582 25.90 2.75 -10.70
C ASN A 582 26.36 2.93 -12.16
N GLU A 583 25.55 2.39 -13.07
CA GLU A 583 25.66 2.55 -14.51
C GLU A 583 24.40 3.28 -15.02
N PRO A 584 24.44 3.92 -16.21
CA PRO A 584 23.23 4.49 -16.80
C PRO A 584 22.12 3.43 -16.89
N PRO A 585 20.90 3.73 -16.44
CA PRO A 585 19.80 2.79 -16.55
C PRO A 585 19.40 2.56 -18.01
N LEU A 586 18.71 1.45 -18.28
CA LEU A 586 18.15 1.19 -19.61
C LEU A 586 17.03 2.19 -19.90
N GLU A 587 17.10 2.80 -21.07
CA GLU A 587 16.10 3.77 -21.56
C GLU A 587 15.10 3.14 -22.55
N VAL A 588 15.19 1.84 -22.77
CA VAL A 588 14.30 1.07 -23.65
C VAL A 588 13.95 -0.24 -22.99
N ILE A 589 12.67 -0.60 -23.05
CA ILE A 589 12.18 -1.93 -22.73
C ILE A 589 12.10 -2.72 -24.04
N GLU A 590 12.84 -3.82 -24.11
CA GLU A 590 12.69 -4.83 -25.16
C GLU A 590 11.70 -5.87 -24.64
N ASP A 591 10.52 -5.94 -25.27
CA ASP A 591 9.47 -6.93 -24.97
C ASP A 591 9.78 -8.28 -25.60
#